data_73219ea29ba794b42905d8995ee41f88
#
_entry.id   73219ea29ba794b42905d8995ee41f88
#
_cell.length_a   1.000
_cell.length_b   1.000
_cell.length_c   1.000
_cell.angle_alpha   90.00
_cell.angle_beta   90.00
_cell.angle_gamma   90.00
#
_symmetry.space_group_name_H-M   'P 1'
#
loop_
_entity.id
_entity.type
_entity.pdbx_description
1 polymer ?
#
loop_
_entity_poly.entity_id
_entity_poly.type
_entity_poly.pdbx_seq_one_letter_code
_entity_poly.pdbx_strand_id
1 'polypeptide(L)'
;MPFREVSRMDECREFVMLADLEGVNFRGLCRRFGVSPMTGYKWLERWRREGAAGLQERSRRPLTSPSRSCAAVEEAVLALRAEHPAWGGRKLSRRLKDLGHEAVPAPSTITAILKRHGVEVGRFGGGQSAFTRFERARPNELWQMDFKGHAPLAGKGRLHPLTVLDDHSRFAIVLAACADEKTDTVRQHLIAAFRRYGLPETLITDNGAPWGDRPGRPFTPLGVWLIEHDVRISHARPRHPQTNGKDERFHRSLKAEVMAGPPFADLSAASRAFERWRAVYNTERPHEAIGLAVPASRYQVSPRDYRDTVVPFDYAPGDLVRRVQKGGHVSLFGRMLKVPKAFAGKTIALRPSQQDGLFEAFFRTQRIATVDIRALDRSPESVHDVSEHPSTMSPV
;
A
#
# COMPACT_ATOMS: atom_id res chain seq x y z
N MET A 1 10.99 33.54 -43.96
CA MET A 1 9.72 34.00 -43.37
C MET A 1 9.07 32.80 -42.70
N PRO A 2 8.87 32.78 -41.41
CA PRO A 2 8.15 31.68 -40.80
C PRO A 2 6.68 31.75 -41.24
N PHE A 3 6.16 30.59 -41.66
CA PHE A 3 4.73 30.43 -41.94
C PHE A 3 3.96 30.75 -40.67
N ARG A 4 2.98 31.67 -40.70
CA ARG A 4 2.03 31.84 -39.58
C ARG A 4 1.20 30.59 -39.47
N GLU A 5 1.18 29.91 -38.30
CA GLU A 5 0.14 28.97 -37.99
C GLU A 5 -1.19 29.72 -37.96
N VAL A 6 -2.03 29.47 -38.94
CA VAL A 6 -3.36 30.07 -39.04
C VAL A 6 -4.27 29.21 -38.14
N SER A 7 -4.87 29.83 -37.13
CA SER A 7 -5.82 29.12 -36.29
C SER A 7 -7.08 28.76 -37.08
N ARG A 8 -7.72 27.62 -36.76
CA ARG A 8 -9.00 27.22 -37.36
C ARG A 8 -10.06 28.33 -37.29
N MET A 9 -9.99 29.15 -36.27
CA MET A 9 -10.91 30.28 -36.08
C MET A 9 -10.62 31.42 -37.08
N ASP A 10 -9.36 31.69 -37.41
CA ASP A 10 -8.95 32.67 -38.41
C ASP A 10 -9.36 32.21 -39.81
N GLU A 11 -9.21 30.93 -40.14
CA GLU A 11 -9.68 30.34 -41.40
C GLU A 11 -11.20 30.44 -41.54
N CYS A 12 -11.96 30.13 -40.45
CA CYS A 12 -13.41 30.31 -40.46
C CYS A 12 -13.82 31.77 -40.64
N ARG A 13 -13.10 32.70 -40.03
CA ARG A 13 -13.35 34.14 -40.16
C ARG A 13 -13.07 34.61 -41.57
N GLU A 14 -11.97 34.24 -42.17
CA GLU A 14 -11.61 34.57 -43.56
C GLU A 14 -12.68 34.00 -44.52
N PHE A 15 -13.06 32.74 -44.35
CA PHE A 15 -14.12 32.09 -45.12
C PHE A 15 -15.42 32.89 -45.11
N VAL A 16 -15.94 33.23 -43.92
CA VAL A 16 -17.26 33.92 -43.83
C VAL A 16 -17.20 35.34 -44.35
N MET A 17 -16.08 36.06 -44.17
CA MET A 17 -15.92 37.40 -44.72
C MET A 17 -15.91 37.37 -46.25
N LEU A 18 -15.24 36.40 -46.87
CA LEU A 18 -15.27 36.21 -48.32
C LEU A 18 -16.60 35.71 -48.82
N ALA A 19 -17.28 34.87 -48.05
CA ALA A 19 -18.60 34.31 -48.38
C ALA A 19 -19.74 35.32 -48.31
N ASP A 20 -19.54 36.44 -47.57
CA ASP A 20 -20.55 37.51 -47.40
C ASP A 20 -20.46 38.62 -48.48
N LEU A 21 -19.45 38.53 -49.39
CA LEU A 21 -19.32 39.45 -50.51
C LEU A 21 -20.36 39.19 -51.60
N GLU A 22 -20.90 40.24 -52.23
CA GLU A 22 -21.81 40.11 -53.36
C GLU A 22 -21.15 39.44 -54.58
N GLY A 23 -21.86 38.55 -55.26
CA GLY A 23 -21.41 37.86 -56.46
C GLY A 23 -20.39 36.75 -56.28
N VAL A 24 -20.07 36.35 -55.06
CA VAL A 24 -19.08 35.30 -54.80
C VAL A 24 -19.59 33.92 -55.25
N ASN A 25 -18.69 33.14 -55.91
CA ASN A 25 -18.95 31.74 -56.18
C ASN A 25 -18.82 30.92 -54.89
N PHE A 26 -19.90 30.85 -54.13
CA PHE A 26 -19.94 30.19 -52.81
C PHE A 26 -19.46 28.71 -52.83
N ARG A 27 -19.84 27.93 -53.85
CA ARG A 27 -19.39 26.54 -54.01
C ARG A 27 -17.90 26.44 -54.31
N GLY A 28 -17.37 27.39 -55.11
CA GLY A 28 -15.94 27.51 -55.39
C GLY A 28 -15.16 27.85 -54.12
N LEU A 29 -15.67 28.77 -53.33
CA LEU A 29 -15.08 29.16 -52.04
C LEU A 29 -15.06 27.98 -51.03
N CYS A 30 -16.18 27.23 -50.90
CA CYS A 30 -16.23 26.04 -50.09
C CYS A 30 -15.15 25.00 -50.46
N ARG A 31 -14.95 24.77 -51.77
CA ARG A 31 -13.88 23.87 -52.26
C ARG A 31 -12.49 24.36 -51.88
N ARG A 32 -12.24 25.68 -52.01
CA ARG A 32 -10.96 26.31 -51.64
C ARG A 32 -10.63 26.11 -50.14
N PHE A 33 -11.61 26.25 -49.27
CA PHE A 33 -11.44 26.09 -47.81
C PHE A 33 -11.66 24.66 -47.33
N GLY A 34 -11.91 23.69 -48.18
CA GLY A 34 -12.09 22.29 -47.84
C GLY A 34 -13.34 22.01 -46.99
N VAL A 35 -14.38 22.86 -47.08
CA VAL A 35 -15.64 22.72 -46.33
C VAL A 35 -16.80 22.35 -47.24
N SER A 36 -17.77 21.57 -46.70
CA SER A 36 -18.97 21.29 -47.47
C SER A 36 -19.86 22.56 -47.60
N PRO A 37 -20.62 22.71 -48.68
CA PRO A 37 -21.55 23.85 -48.81
C PRO A 37 -22.50 24.01 -47.61
N MET A 38 -22.98 22.89 -47.07
CA MET A 38 -23.84 22.90 -45.87
C MET A 38 -23.11 23.49 -44.65
N THR A 39 -21.88 23.11 -44.45
CA THR A 39 -21.01 23.68 -43.40
C THR A 39 -20.77 25.17 -43.63
N GLY A 40 -20.49 25.54 -44.86
CA GLY A 40 -20.25 26.94 -45.26
C GLY A 40 -21.47 27.82 -44.98
N TYR A 41 -22.69 27.40 -45.41
CA TYR A 41 -23.95 28.13 -45.11
C TYR A 41 -24.18 28.26 -43.62
N LYS A 42 -23.96 27.19 -42.83
CA LYS A 42 -24.09 27.22 -41.39
C LYS A 42 -23.17 28.26 -40.72
N TRP A 43 -21.91 28.39 -41.18
CA TRP A 43 -21.00 29.38 -40.65
C TRP A 43 -21.38 30.80 -41.09
N LEU A 44 -21.79 30.99 -42.33
CA LEU A 44 -22.23 32.28 -42.86
C LEU A 44 -23.52 32.77 -42.11
N GLU A 45 -24.50 31.92 -41.92
CA GLU A 45 -25.72 32.23 -41.12
C GLU A 45 -25.38 32.64 -39.69
N ARG A 46 -24.48 31.91 -39.03
CA ARG A 46 -24.01 32.25 -37.68
C ARG A 46 -23.29 33.60 -37.63
N TRP A 47 -22.45 33.86 -38.61
CA TRP A 47 -21.76 35.11 -38.74
C TRP A 47 -22.75 36.31 -38.93
N ARG A 48 -23.72 36.16 -39.78
CA ARG A 48 -24.74 37.20 -40.03
C ARG A 48 -25.60 37.45 -38.79
N ARG A 49 -25.87 36.42 -38.01
CA ARG A 49 -26.74 36.54 -36.83
C ARG A 49 -25.97 37.01 -35.58
N GLU A 50 -24.79 36.57 -35.36
CA GLU A 50 -24.03 36.69 -34.09
C GLU A 50 -22.64 37.32 -34.24
N GLY A 51 -22.26 37.68 -35.44
CA GLY A 51 -20.90 38.19 -35.73
C GLY A 51 -19.79 37.22 -35.36
N ALA A 52 -18.70 37.74 -34.85
CA ALA A 52 -17.52 36.94 -34.48
C ALA A 52 -17.84 35.89 -33.38
N ALA A 53 -18.77 36.14 -32.52
CA ALA A 53 -19.21 35.18 -31.48
C ALA A 53 -19.83 33.91 -32.08
N GLY A 54 -20.48 34.00 -33.24
CA GLY A 54 -21.08 32.89 -33.98
C GLY A 54 -20.06 31.89 -34.52
N LEU A 55 -18.80 32.28 -34.64
CA LEU A 55 -17.72 31.45 -35.13
C LEU A 55 -17.06 30.56 -34.02
N GLN A 56 -17.38 30.83 -32.77
CA GLN A 56 -16.90 30.01 -31.68
C GLN A 56 -17.46 28.56 -31.74
N GLU A 57 -16.64 27.60 -31.41
CA GLU A 57 -17.13 26.20 -31.31
C GLU A 57 -18.17 26.08 -30.20
N ARG A 58 -19.35 25.66 -30.58
CA ARG A 58 -20.46 25.39 -29.62
C ARG A 58 -20.32 23.98 -29.09
N SER A 59 -20.63 23.82 -27.82
CA SER A 59 -20.72 22.48 -27.22
C SER A 59 -21.67 21.59 -28.04
N ARG A 60 -21.21 20.38 -28.37
CA ARG A 60 -22.03 19.37 -29.07
C ARG A 60 -22.89 18.55 -28.09
N ARG A 61 -22.83 18.90 -26.80
CA ARG A 61 -23.63 18.19 -25.78
C ARG A 61 -25.12 18.45 -26.00
N PRO A 62 -25.97 17.42 -25.88
CA PRO A 62 -27.39 17.60 -25.84
C PRO A 62 -27.80 18.60 -24.74
N LEU A 63 -28.78 19.45 -25.00
CA LEU A 63 -29.33 20.39 -24.02
C LEU A 63 -30.02 19.66 -22.86
N THR A 64 -30.58 18.49 -23.14
CA THR A 64 -31.21 17.62 -22.15
C THR A 64 -30.52 16.24 -22.13
N SER A 65 -30.38 15.67 -20.98
CA SER A 65 -29.85 14.31 -20.78
C SER A 65 -30.85 13.51 -19.96
N PRO A 66 -31.76 12.77 -20.61
CA PRO A 66 -32.81 12.00 -19.91
C PRO A 66 -32.26 10.95 -18.95
N SER A 67 -31.05 10.44 -19.23
CA SER A 67 -30.33 9.47 -18.39
C SER A 67 -29.46 10.09 -17.31
N ARG A 68 -29.59 11.41 -17.06
CA ARG A 68 -28.83 12.07 -15.99
C ARG A 68 -29.30 11.55 -14.63
N SER A 69 -28.33 11.26 -13.73
CA SER A 69 -28.64 10.90 -12.35
C SER A 69 -29.48 12.01 -11.69
N CYS A 70 -30.44 11.64 -10.85
CA CYS A 70 -31.25 12.61 -10.12
C CYS A 70 -30.39 13.42 -9.13
N ALA A 71 -30.88 14.60 -8.75
CA ALA A 71 -30.13 15.51 -7.87
C ALA A 71 -29.71 14.85 -6.55
N ALA A 72 -30.60 14.10 -5.92
CA ALA A 72 -30.33 13.43 -4.66
C ALA A 72 -29.14 12.44 -4.75
N VAL A 73 -29.02 11.74 -5.88
CA VAL A 73 -27.88 10.82 -6.12
C VAL A 73 -26.58 11.61 -6.36
N GLU A 74 -26.63 12.72 -7.10
CA GLU A 74 -25.45 13.58 -7.30
C GLU A 74 -25.00 14.19 -5.98
N GLU A 75 -25.92 14.66 -5.13
CA GLU A 75 -25.62 15.18 -3.78
C GLU A 75 -24.97 14.12 -2.88
N ALA A 76 -25.50 12.90 -2.85
CA ALA A 76 -24.92 11.80 -2.09
C ALA A 76 -23.49 11.48 -2.55
N VAL A 77 -23.23 11.49 -3.86
CA VAL A 77 -21.88 11.30 -4.42
C VAL A 77 -20.94 12.43 -3.98
N LEU A 78 -21.39 13.68 -4.02
CA LEU A 78 -20.60 14.84 -3.64
C LEU A 78 -20.31 14.86 -2.14
N ALA A 79 -21.31 14.58 -1.30
CA ALA A 79 -21.15 14.49 0.14
C ALA A 79 -20.12 13.41 0.52
N LEU A 80 -20.25 12.20 -0.03
CA LEU A 80 -19.32 11.12 0.23
C LEU A 80 -17.90 11.42 -0.29
N ARG A 81 -17.77 12.13 -1.41
CA ARG A 81 -16.49 12.59 -1.93
C ARG A 81 -15.86 13.67 -1.04
N ALA A 82 -16.64 14.57 -0.47
CA ALA A 82 -16.16 15.59 0.47
C ALA A 82 -15.61 14.95 1.75
N GLU A 83 -16.29 13.92 2.25
CA GLU A 83 -15.84 13.14 3.40
C GLU A 83 -14.58 12.33 3.09
N HIS A 84 -14.45 11.79 1.88
CA HIS A 84 -13.33 10.96 1.43
C HIS A 84 -12.66 11.51 0.16
N PRO A 85 -11.88 12.59 0.25
CA PRO A 85 -11.34 13.29 -0.93
C PRO A 85 -10.43 12.45 -1.83
N ALA A 86 -9.82 11.38 -1.34
CA ALA A 86 -8.96 10.49 -2.12
C ALA A 86 -9.67 9.29 -2.76
N TRP A 87 -11.01 9.14 -2.56
CA TRP A 87 -11.72 8.00 -3.12
C TRP A 87 -12.20 8.25 -4.55
N GLY A 88 -11.83 7.35 -5.47
CA GLY A 88 -12.31 7.40 -6.85
C GLY A 88 -13.68 6.73 -7.04
N GLY A 89 -14.24 6.86 -8.25
CA GLY A 89 -15.58 6.40 -8.58
C GLY A 89 -15.90 4.96 -8.20
N ARG A 90 -14.93 4.02 -8.27
CA ARG A 90 -15.14 2.62 -7.86
C ARG A 90 -15.45 2.48 -6.37
N LYS A 91 -14.68 3.17 -5.52
CA LYS A 91 -14.88 3.13 -4.06
C LYS A 91 -16.16 3.85 -3.66
N LEU A 92 -16.42 5.02 -4.23
CA LEU A 92 -17.65 5.77 -3.98
C LEU A 92 -18.89 4.97 -4.40
N SER A 93 -18.89 4.33 -5.58
CA SER A 93 -19.98 3.46 -6.02
C SER A 93 -20.20 2.29 -5.05
N ARG A 94 -19.13 1.64 -4.62
CA ARG A 94 -19.26 0.54 -3.66
C ARG A 94 -19.79 1.03 -2.32
N ARG A 95 -19.25 2.10 -1.76
CA ARG A 95 -19.69 2.63 -0.47
C ARG A 95 -21.14 3.09 -0.47
N LEU A 96 -21.61 3.73 -1.55
CA LEU A 96 -23.02 4.07 -1.69
C LEU A 96 -23.92 2.84 -1.63
N LYS A 97 -23.52 1.73 -2.25
CA LYS A 97 -24.23 0.44 -2.13
C LYS A 97 -24.23 -0.07 -0.69
N ASP A 98 -23.08 -0.03 -0.02
CA ASP A 98 -22.94 -0.47 1.37
C ASP A 98 -23.77 0.39 2.33
N LEU A 99 -24.04 1.65 1.99
CA LEU A 99 -24.93 2.58 2.69
C LEU A 99 -26.44 2.38 2.34
N GLY A 100 -26.76 1.42 1.48
CA GLY A 100 -28.16 1.07 1.14
C GLY A 100 -28.79 1.94 0.07
N HIS A 101 -28.04 2.75 -0.70
CA HIS A 101 -28.61 3.48 -1.83
C HIS A 101 -29.05 2.51 -2.93
N GLU A 102 -30.31 2.59 -3.36
CA GLU A 102 -30.86 1.69 -4.40
C GLU A 102 -30.35 2.00 -5.81
N ALA A 103 -30.30 3.29 -6.18
CA ALA A 103 -29.94 3.75 -7.53
C ALA A 103 -28.49 4.23 -7.59
N VAL A 104 -27.52 3.33 -7.33
CA VAL A 104 -26.09 3.71 -7.34
C VAL A 104 -25.56 3.77 -8.77
N PRO A 105 -25.04 4.92 -9.24
CA PRO A 105 -24.45 5.05 -10.56
C PRO A 105 -23.20 4.19 -10.75
N ALA A 106 -22.94 3.82 -12.00
CA ALA A 106 -21.68 3.16 -12.36
C ALA A 106 -20.47 4.04 -12.00
N PRO A 107 -19.30 3.45 -11.71
CA PRO A 107 -18.09 4.21 -11.36
C PRO A 107 -17.68 5.29 -12.36
N SER A 108 -17.90 5.05 -13.66
CA SER A 108 -17.66 6.02 -14.73
C SER A 108 -18.62 7.22 -14.64
N THR A 109 -19.90 6.95 -14.36
CA THR A 109 -20.92 7.98 -14.16
C THR A 109 -20.60 8.83 -12.93
N ILE A 110 -20.19 8.22 -11.80
CA ILE A 110 -19.74 8.95 -10.61
C ILE A 110 -18.55 9.86 -10.96
N THR A 111 -17.58 9.35 -11.72
CA THR A 111 -16.44 10.16 -12.19
C THR A 111 -16.91 11.34 -13.05
N ALA A 112 -17.94 11.15 -13.91
CA ALA A 112 -18.51 12.20 -14.72
C ALA A 112 -19.29 13.24 -13.86
N ILE A 113 -20.00 12.80 -12.81
CA ILE A 113 -20.65 13.68 -11.83
C ILE A 113 -19.62 14.58 -11.16
N LEU A 114 -18.55 13.99 -10.59
CA LEU A 114 -17.50 14.74 -9.93
C LEU A 114 -16.87 15.80 -10.85
N LYS A 115 -16.52 15.42 -12.08
CA LYS A 115 -15.96 16.36 -13.08
C LYS A 115 -16.92 17.50 -13.41
N ARG A 116 -18.21 17.23 -13.53
CA ARG A 116 -19.26 18.22 -13.84
C ARG A 116 -19.38 19.27 -12.74
N HIS A 117 -19.19 18.85 -11.49
CA HIS A 117 -19.21 19.72 -10.32
C HIS A 117 -17.82 20.32 -9.98
N GLY A 118 -16.85 20.26 -10.91
CA GLY A 118 -15.54 20.87 -10.74
C GLY A 118 -14.62 20.15 -9.72
N VAL A 119 -15.02 18.95 -9.29
CA VAL A 119 -14.22 18.17 -8.34
C VAL A 119 -13.10 17.44 -9.11
N GLU A 120 -11.86 17.77 -8.81
CA GLU A 120 -10.72 17.09 -9.41
C GLU A 120 -10.72 15.60 -9.05
N VAL A 121 -10.67 14.78 -10.08
CA VAL A 121 -10.49 13.34 -9.93
C VAL A 121 -9.02 13.04 -10.24
N GLY A 122 -8.19 13.01 -9.19
CA GLY A 122 -6.78 12.66 -9.33
C GLY A 122 -6.64 11.32 -10.06
N ARG A 123 -5.66 11.22 -10.96
CA ARG A 123 -5.29 9.96 -11.61
C ARG A 123 -4.59 9.05 -10.60
N PHE A 124 -5.34 8.45 -9.67
CA PHE A 124 -4.85 7.41 -8.78
C PHE A 124 -4.81 6.03 -9.47
N GLY A 125 -4.61 6.00 -10.77
CA GLY A 125 -4.45 4.81 -11.58
C GLY A 125 -2.98 4.40 -11.61
N GLY A 126 -2.54 3.58 -10.68
CA GLY A 126 -1.36 2.75 -10.89
C GLY A 126 -1.67 1.78 -12.03
N GLY A 127 -0.78 1.70 -13.05
CA GLY A 127 -0.88 0.70 -14.10
C GLY A 127 -1.04 -0.70 -13.50
N GLN A 128 -1.68 -1.58 -14.24
CA GLN A 128 -1.73 -3.00 -13.86
C GLN A 128 -0.30 -3.50 -13.76
N SER A 129 0.14 -3.81 -12.53
CA SER A 129 1.38 -4.52 -12.31
C SER A 129 1.19 -5.93 -12.87
N ALA A 130 2.06 -6.34 -13.78
CA ALA A 130 2.11 -7.69 -14.34
C ALA A 130 2.58 -8.75 -13.32
N PHE A 131 2.67 -8.38 -12.04
CA PHE A 131 3.17 -9.27 -11.00
C PHE A 131 2.05 -10.11 -10.39
N THR A 132 2.33 -11.40 -10.25
CA THR A 132 1.46 -12.34 -9.52
C THR A 132 1.32 -11.86 -8.07
N ARG A 133 0.10 -11.62 -7.63
CA ARG A 133 -0.18 -11.19 -6.26
C ARG A 133 -0.01 -12.36 -5.33
N PHE A 134 0.88 -12.19 -4.36
CA PHE A 134 0.98 -13.08 -3.23
C PHE A 134 -0.08 -12.69 -2.18
N GLU A 135 -0.82 -13.68 -1.66
CA GLU A 135 -1.79 -13.52 -0.57
C GLU A 135 -1.84 -14.80 0.26
N ARG A 136 -1.80 -14.67 1.58
CA ARG A 136 -2.00 -15.81 2.49
C ARG A 136 -3.43 -16.30 2.45
N ALA A 137 -3.63 -17.59 2.72
CA ALA A 137 -4.94 -18.21 2.62
C ALA A 137 -5.89 -17.75 3.75
N ARG A 138 -5.35 -17.46 4.94
CA ARG A 138 -6.14 -17.12 6.13
C ARG A 138 -5.57 -15.89 6.84
N PRO A 139 -6.41 -15.14 7.59
CA PRO A 139 -5.93 -14.07 8.45
C PRO A 139 -4.97 -14.61 9.52
N ASN A 140 -4.05 -13.75 9.95
CA ASN A 140 -3.03 -14.01 10.97
C ASN A 140 -1.94 -15.06 10.59
N GLU A 141 -1.96 -15.62 9.39
CA GLU A 141 -0.81 -16.41 8.91
C GLU A 141 0.43 -15.53 8.71
N LEU A 142 0.23 -14.30 8.27
CA LEU A 142 1.32 -13.35 8.06
C LEU A 142 0.86 -11.92 8.35
N TRP A 143 1.57 -11.25 9.24
CA TRP A 143 1.48 -9.80 9.37
C TRP A 143 2.70 -9.13 8.74
N GLN A 144 2.48 -8.04 8.03
CA GLN A 144 3.53 -7.18 7.49
C GLN A 144 3.70 -5.97 8.41
N MET A 145 4.93 -5.66 8.80
CA MET A 145 5.24 -4.55 9.70
C MET A 145 6.32 -3.66 9.10
N ASP A 146 6.08 -2.35 9.12
CA ASP A 146 7.02 -1.37 8.60
C ASP A 146 6.83 0.00 9.26
N PHE A 147 7.87 0.85 9.20
CA PHE A 147 7.75 2.29 9.41
C PHE A 147 7.60 3.01 8.08
N LYS A 148 6.63 3.90 8.00
CA LYS A 148 6.46 4.75 6.80
C LYS A 148 7.58 5.80 6.63
N GLY A 149 8.68 5.69 7.34
CA GLY A 149 9.65 6.76 7.49
C GLY A 149 9.14 7.81 8.48
N HIS A 150 9.55 9.07 8.30
CA HIS A 150 9.18 10.10 9.26
C HIS A 150 8.56 11.34 8.60
N ALA A 151 7.79 12.11 9.39
CA ALA A 151 7.24 13.40 9.02
C ALA A 151 7.49 14.43 10.14
N PRO A 152 7.61 15.73 9.84
CA PRO A 152 7.73 16.76 10.87
C PRO A 152 6.40 16.92 11.62
N LEU A 153 6.48 17.31 12.88
CA LEU A 153 5.38 17.89 13.65
C LEU A 153 5.42 19.42 13.51
N ALA A 154 4.30 20.09 13.71
CA ALA A 154 4.23 21.55 13.68
C ALA A 154 5.07 22.19 14.81
N GLY A 155 5.18 21.50 15.95
CA GLY A 155 6.08 21.84 17.02
C GLY A 155 7.48 21.23 16.85
N LYS A 156 8.11 20.88 17.97
CA LYS A 156 9.40 20.16 17.97
C LYS A 156 9.17 18.65 17.80
N GLY A 157 10.07 17.99 17.07
CA GLY A 157 10.09 16.53 16.94
C GLY A 157 9.59 16.02 15.59
N ARG A 158 9.54 14.71 15.51
CA ARG A 158 9.15 13.96 14.31
C ARG A 158 8.11 12.90 14.66
N LEU A 159 7.30 12.58 13.67
CA LEU A 159 6.32 11.52 13.69
C LEU A 159 6.87 10.34 12.87
N HIS A 160 6.91 9.16 13.46
CA HIS A 160 7.28 7.90 12.82
C HIS A 160 6.06 6.97 12.79
N PRO A 161 5.31 6.92 11.68
CA PRO A 161 4.14 6.04 11.61
C PRO A 161 4.55 4.56 11.56
N LEU A 162 4.22 3.81 12.61
CA LEU A 162 4.36 2.36 12.66
C LEU A 162 3.09 1.73 12.11
N THR A 163 3.24 0.80 11.16
CA THR A 163 2.15 0.09 10.51
C THR A 163 2.31 -1.41 10.68
N VAL A 164 1.20 -2.11 10.96
CA VAL A 164 1.13 -3.57 10.91
C VAL A 164 -0.15 -3.96 10.18
N LEU A 165 -0.02 -4.74 9.12
CA LEU A 165 -1.13 -5.18 8.27
C LEU A 165 -1.25 -6.70 8.27
N ASP A 166 -2.46 -7.20 8.34
CA ASP A 166 -2.74 -8.60 8.01
C ASP A 166 -2.66 -8.82 6.49
N ASP A 167 -1.89 -9.80 6.07
CA ASP A 167 -1.61 -10.08 4.66
C ASP A 167 -2.85 -10.54 3.89
N HIS A 168 -3.70 -11.37 4.50
CA HIS A 168 -4.90 -11.92 3.87
C HIS A 168 -6.01 -10.88 3.72
N SER A 169 -6.39 -10.25 4.82
CA SER A 169 -7.55 -9.35 4.87
C SER A 169 -7.24 -7.91 4.51
N ARG A 170 -5.98 -7.50 4.52
CA ARG A 170 -5.54 -6.09 4.47
C ARG A 170 -5.92 -5.28 5.72
N PHE A 171 -6.37 -5.95 6.78
CA PHE A 171 -6.77 -5.29 8.01
C PHE A 171 -5.57 -4.61 8.68
N ALA A 172 -5.72 -3.33 8.99
CA ALA A 172 -4.71 -2.56 9.69
C ALA A 172 -4.76 -2.91 11.19
N ILE A 173 -3.88 -3.80 11.61
CA ILE A 173 -3.71 -4.25 13.00
C ILE A 173 -3.20 -3.07 13.86
N VAL A 174 -2.12 -2.44 13.41
CA VAL A 174 -1.52 -1.25 14.04
C VAL A 174 -1.38 -0.14 13.03
N LEU A 175 -1.73 1.06 13.44
CA LEU A 175 -1.30 2.32 12.87
C LEU A 175 -1.04 3.27 14.03
N ALA A 176 0.22 3.46 14.37
CA ALA A 176 0.63 4.21 15.55
C ALA A 176 1.51 5.41 15.20
N ALA A 177 1.29 6.50 15.90
CA ALA A 177 2.13 7.71 15.83
C ALA A 177 3.26 7.60 16.84
N CYS A 178 4.44 7.16 16.41
CA CYS A 178 5.59 6.96 17.28
C CYS A 178 6.51 8.18 17.31
N ALA A 179 7.16 8.41 18.44
CA ALA A 179 8.19 9.45 18.60
C ALA A 179 9.53 9.01 18.02
N ASP A 180 9.75 7.71 17.93
CA ASP A 180 10.99 7.09 17.45
C ASP A 180 10.72 5.70 16.88
N GLU A 181 11.77 5.08 16.32
CA GLU A 181 11.74 3.72 15.74
C GLU A 181 12.46 2.71 16.66
N LYS A 182 12.41 2.90 17.99
CA LYS A 182 13.11 2.03 18.93
C LYS A 182 12.36 0.73 19.19
N THR A 183 13.14 -0.30 19.56
CA THR A 183 12.63 -1.63 19.92
C THR A 183 11.53 -1.58 20.98
N ASP A 184 11.70 -0.77 22.04
CA ASP A 184 10.74 -0.69 23.14
C ASP A 184 9.42 -0.05 22.69
N THR A 185 9.49 0.98 21.86
CA THR A 185 8.30 1.63 21.25
C THR A 185 7.51 0.61 20.43
N VAL A 186 8.19 -0.11 19.55
CA VAL A 186 7.54 -1.16 18.72
C VAL A 186 6.94 -2.26 19.57
N ARG A 187 7.70 -2.75 20.56
CA ARG A 187 7.26 -3.82 21.45
C ARG A 187 5.98 -3.45 22.21
N GLN A 188 5.86 -2.21 22.72
CA GLN A 188 4.65 -1.74 23.39
C GLN A 188 3.42 -1.79 22.47
N HIS A 189 3.55 -1.33 21.22
CA HIS A 189 2.46 -1.39 20.25
C HIS A 189 2.11 -2.83 19.85
N LEU A 190 3.09 -3.71 19.72
CA LEU A 190 2.85 -5.13 19.44
C LEU A 190 2.16 -5.84 20.61
N ILE A 191 2.55 -5.57 21.87
CA ILE A 191 1.87 -6.12 23.05
C ILE A 191 0.40 -5.71 23.07
N ALA A 192 0.10 -4.43 22.81
CA ALA A 192 -1.28 -3.95 22.74
C ALA A 192 -2.07 -4.63 21.59
N ALA A 193 -1.42 -4.81 20.43
CA ALA A 193 -2.01 -5.52 19.30
C ALA A 193 -2.26 -7.00 19.60
N PHE A 194 -1.28 -7.69 20.20
CA PHE A 194 -1.38 -9.11 20.55
C PHE A 194 -2.48 -9.39 21.58
N ARG A 195 -2.62 -8.51 22.59
CA ARG A 195 -3.72 -8.60 23.56
C ARG A 195 -5.09 -8.44 22.93
N ARG A 196 -5.20 -7.63 21.89
CA ARG A 196 -6.47 -7.33 21.21
C ARG A 196 -6.81 -8.32 20.10
N TYR A 197 -5.83 -8.79 19.36
CA TYR A 197 -6.03 -9.53 18.11
C TYR A 197 -5.42 -10.93 18.12
N GLY A 198 -4.75 -11.33 19.22
CA GLY A 198 -3.99 -12.57 19.31
C GLY A 198 -2.68 -12.52 18.52
N LEU A 199 -1.96 -13.63 18.52
CA LEU A 199 -0.63 -13.75 17.91
C LEU A 199 -0.74 -14.18 16.43
N PRO A 200 0.00 -13.56 15.50
CA PRO A 200 0.16 -14.09 14.15
C PRO A 200 1.08 -15.32 14.15
N GLU A 201 1.03 -16.11 13.09
CA GLU A 201 2.01 -17.19 12.88
C GLU A 201 3.39 -16.65 12.49
N THR A 202 3.40 -15.65 11.61
CA THR A 202 4.62 -15.03 11.08
C THR A 202 4.47 -13.53 11.02
N LEU A 203 5.56 -12.82 11.29
CA LEU A 203 5.68 -11.39 11.09
C LEU A 203 6.83 -11.13 10.12
N ILE A 204 6.55 -10.40 9.04
CA ILE A 204 7.57 -10.01 8.06
C ILE A 204 7.90 -8.53 8.20
N THR A 205 9.20 -8.21 8.11
CA THR A 205 9.75 -6.87 8.21
C THR A 205 10.78 -6.64 7.11
N ASP A 206 11.27 -5.42 6.97
CA ASP A 206 12.49 -5.15 6.23
C ASP A 206 13.74 -5.63 7.01
N ASN A 207 14.93 -5.33 6.47
CA ASN A 207 16.20 -5.70 7.09
C ASN A 207 16.82 -4.58 7.94
N GLY A 208 16.13 -3.44 8.09
CA GLY A 208 16.59 -2.29 8.85
C GLY A 208 16.34 -2.41 10.36
N ALA A 209 16.91 -1.49 11.14
CA ALA A 209 16.57 -1.36 12.56
C ALA A 209 15.09 -0.90 12.71
N PRO A 210 14.36 -1.35 13.73
CA PRO A 210 14.79 -2.21 14.85
C PRO A 210 14.65 -3.72 14.59
N TRP A 211 14.29 -4.15 13.39
CA TRP A 211 14.00 -5.55 13.03
C TRP A 211 15.25 -6.36 12.75
N GLY A 212 16.19 -5.80 11.99
CA GLY A 212 17.51 -6.32 11.69
C GLY A 212 18.61 -5.36 12.15
N ASP A 213 19.82 -5.86 12.39
CA ASP A 213 20.97 -5.02 12.80
C ASP A 213 21.76 -4.57 11.55
N ARG A 214 22.02 -5.50 10.62
CA ARG A 214 22.78 -5.30 9.35
C ARG A 214 22.50 -6.44 8.39
N PRO A 215 22.87 -6.29 7.11
CA PRO A 215 22.95 -7.44 6.21
C PRO A 215 23.79 -8.54 6.86
N GLY A 216 23.25 -9.77 6.94
CA GLY A 216 23.86 -10.89 7.62
C GLY A 216 23.65 -10.98 9.14
N ARG A 217 22.81 -10.10 9.73
CA ARG A 217 22.39 -10.16 11.14
C ARG A 217 20.90 -9.93 11.29
N PRO A 218 20.05 -10.89 10.87
CA PRO A 218 18.61 -10.70 10.83
C PRO A 218 17.94 -10.72 12.21
N PHE A 219 18.64 -11.16 13.27
CA PHE A 219 18.06 -11.30 14.59
C PHE A 219 18.47 -10.16 15.52
N THR A 220 17.44 -9.50 16.08
CA THR A 220 17.57 -8.46 17.12
C THR A 220 16.89 -8.93 18.41
N PRO A 221 17.03 -8.21 19.55
CA PRO A 221 16.29 -8.53 20.76
C PRO A 221 14.77 -8.56 20.54
N LEU A 222 14.23 -7.74 19.64
CA LEU A 222 12.80 -7.76 19.27
C LEU A 222 12.44 -9.08 18.57
N GLY A 223 13.28 -9.53 17.62
CA GLY A 223 13.06 -10.80 16.92
C GLY A 223 13.12 -11.99 17.89
N VAL A 224 14.07 -11.99 18.81
CA VAL A 224 14.16 -13.04 19.86
C VAL A 224 12.88 -13.07 20.70
N TRP A 225 12.41 -11.90 21.15
CA TRP A 225 11.17 -11.79 21.92
C TRP A 225 9.94 -12.29 21.14
N LEU A 226 9.84 -12.01 19.84
CA LEU A 226 8.77 -12.53 18.98
C LEU A 226 8.80 -14.06 18.92
N ILE A 227 10.00 -14.65 18.70
CA ILE A 227 10.17 -16.12 18.66
C ILE A 227 9.83 -16.75 20.02
N GLU A 228 10.12 -16.08 21.15
CA GLU A 228 9.75 -16.53 22.48
C GLU A 228 8.23 -16.66 22.66
N HIS A 229 7.45 -15.85 21.91
CA HIS A 229 6.00 -15.95 21.86
C HIS A 229 5.48 -16.80 20.68
N ASP A 230 6.33 -17.64 20.10
CA ASP A 230 6.02 -18.51 18.95
C ASP A 230 5.53 -17.76 17.72
N VAL A 231 5.97 -16.50 17.53
CA VAL A 231 5.80 -15.72 16.32
C VAL A 231 7.08 -15.84 15.50
N ARG A 232 7.01 -16.47 14.33
CA ARG A 232 8.14 -16.55 13.42
C ARG A 232 8.45 -15.17 12.85
N ILE A 233 9.73 -14.82 12.76
CA ILE A 233 10.16 -13.60 12.09
C ILE A 233 10.75 -13.96 10.73
N SER A 234 10.36 -13.21 9.71
CA SER A 234 10.90 -13.30 8.36
C SER A 234 11.30 -11.91 7.88
N HIS A 235 12.35 -11.83 7.09
CA HIS A 235 12.80 -10.57 6.50
C HIS A 235 12.51 -10.55 5.00
N ALA A 236 12.14 -9.38 4.48
CA ALA A 236 11.94 -9.19 3.05
C ALA A 236 13.25 -9.48 2.30
N ARG A 237 13.17 -10.16 1.14
CA ARG A 237 14.35 -10.39 0.30
C ARG A 237 14.92 -9.05 -0.15
N PRO A 238 16.25 -8.84 -0.04
CA PRO A 238 16.86 -7.64 -0.59
C PRO A 238 16.53 -7.49 -2.08
N ARG A 239 16.14 -6.27 -2.49
CA ARG A 239 15.78 -5.93 -3.88
C ARG A 239 14.53 -6.64 -4.44
N HIS A 240 13.67 -7.21 -3.60
CA HIS A 240 12.36 -7.73 -4.00
C HIS A 240 11.22 -6.90 -3.38
N PRO A 241 10.87 -5.73 -3.96
CA PRO A 241 9.84 -4.82 -3.43
C PRO A 241 8.45 -5.45 -3.37
N GLN A 242 8.25 -6.58 -4.04
CA GLN A 242 6.97 -7.31 -4.06
C GLN A 242 6.54 -7.81 -2.67
N THR A 243 7.50 -8.07 -1.79
CA THR A 243 7.24 -8.60 -0.44
C THR A 243 6.53 -7.56 0.45
N ASN A 244 6.83 -6.27 0.27
CA ASN A 244 6.25 -5.16 1.05
C ASN A 244 5.24 -4.31 0.25
N GLY A 245 4.85 -4.75 -0.95
CA GLY A 245 3.97 -3.98 -1.84
C GLY A 245 2.59 -3.65 -1.24
N LYS A 246 2.15 -4.38 -0.22
CA LYS A 246 0.90 -4.12 0.49
C LYS A 246 1.05 -2.95 1.47
N ASP A 247 2.16 -2.93 2.24
CA ASP A 247 2.51 -1.81 3.12
C ASP A 247 2.77 -0.52 2.32
N GLU A 248 3.48 -0.61 1.21
CA GLU A 248 3.69 0.53 0.32
C GLU A 248 2.37 1.13 -0.17
N ARG A 249 1.41 0.27 -0.54
CA ARG A 249 0.07 0.71 -0.95
C ARG A 249 -0.72 1.31 0.20
N PHE A 250 -0.61 0.74 1.39
CA PHE A 250 -1.19 1.28 2.62
C PHE A 250 -0.60 2.65 2.93
N HIS A 251 0.73 2.78 2.93
CA HIS A 251 1.44 4.03 3.15
C HIS A 251 1.07 5.12 2.14
N ARG A 252 0.86 4.75 0.87
CA ARG A 252 0.37 5.68 -0.16
C ARG A 252 -1.03 6.19 0.16
N SER A 253 -1.92 5.30 0.63
CA SER A 253 -3.26 5.69 1.05
C SER A 253 -3.24 6.58 2.28
N LEU A 254 -2.46 6.21 3.31
CA LEU A 254 -2.26 7.01 4.52
C LEU A 254 -1.72 8.41 4.20
N LYS A 255 -0.71 8.49 3.31
CA LYS A 255 -0.17 9.78 2.87
C LYS A 255 -1.24 10.64 2.21
N ALA A 256 -2.01 10.08 1.29
CA ALA A 256 -3.01 10.81 0.51
C ALA A 256 -4.24 11.21 1.33
N GLU A 257 -4.64 10.40 2.30
CA GLU A 257 -5.92 10.55 3.02
C GLU A 257 -5.77 11.23 4.39
N VAL A 258 -4.56 11.21 4.98
CA VAL A 258 -4.32 11.72 6.35
C VAL A 258 -3.14 12.68 6.44
N MET A 259 -2.06 12.40 5.71
CA MET A 259 -0.79 13.13 5.86
C MET A 259 -0.54 14.16 4.74
N ALA A 260 -1.51 14.40 3.85
CA ALA A 260 -1.38 15.37 2.76
C ALA A 260 -1.60 16.83 3.21
N GLY A 261 -2.17 17.02 4.40
CA GLY A 261 -2.43 18.34 4.99
C GLY A 261 -1.21 18.92 5.72
N PRO A 262 -1.41 20.00 6.48
CA PRO A 262 -0.37 20.58 7.32
C PRO A 262 0.13 19.57 8.37
N PRO A 263 1.38 19.75 8.87
CA PRO A 263 1.91 18.90 9.93
C PRO A 263 1.00 18.86 11.16
N PHE A 264 0.92 17.69 11.80
CA PHE A 264 0.17 17.57 13.06
C PHE A 264 0.79 18.43 14.17
N ALA A 265 -0.03 18.99 15.03
CA ALA A 265 0.42 19.83 16.14
C ALA A 265 1.38 19.05 17.06
N ASP A 266 1.04 17.81 17.38
CA ASP A 266 1.80 16.91 18.25
C ASP A 266 1.47 15.43 17.93
N LEU A 267 2.13 14.51 18.65
CA LEU A 267 1.90 13.07 18.51
C LEU A 267 0.48 12.65 18.92
N SER A 268 -0.14 13.34 19.89
CA SER A 268 -1.51 13.06 20.32
C SER A 268 -2.51 13.38 19.21
N ALA A 269 -2.34 14.51 18.52
CA ALA A 269 -3.15 14.90 17.38
C ALA A 269 -2.99 13.87 16.21
N ALA A 270 -1.75 13.45 15.94
CA ALA A 270 -1.46 12.42 14.95
C ALA A 270 -2.11 11.08 15.34
N SER A 271 -1.99 10.65 16.59
CA SER A 271 -2.58 9.39 17.08
C SER A 271 -4.10 9.38 16.93
N ARG A 272 -4.79 10.49 17.29
CA ARG A 272 -6.24 10.60 17.10
C ARG A 272 -6.65 10.55 15.62
N ALA A 273 -5.88 11.19 14.74
CA ALA A 273 -6.14 11.15 13.31
C ALA A 273 -5.92 9.74 12.73
N PHE A 274 -4.85 9.08 13.13
CA PHE A 274 -4.52 7.72 12.72
C PHE A 274 -5.58 6.71 13.17
N GLU A 275 -6.04 6.81 14.42
CA GLU A 275 -7.08 5.89 14.94
C GLU A 275 -8.40 6.07 14.20
N ARG A 276 -8.86 7.31 13.96
CA ARG A 276 -10.06 7.57 13.15
C ARG A 276 -9.92 6.99 11.75
N TRP A 277 -8.80 7.27 11.08
CA TRP A 277 -8.60 6.78 9.73
C TRP A 277 -8.45 5.27 9.67
N ARG A 278 -7.79 4.65 10.66
CA ARG A 278 -7.66 3.20 10.76
C ARG A 278 -9.03 2.52 10.90
N ALA A 279 -9.93 3.12 11.66
CA ALA A 279 -11.31 2.65 11.77
C ALA A 279 -12.01 2.69 10.39
N VAL A 280 -12.00 3.85 9.71
CA VAL A 280 -12.56 4.00 8.35
C VAL A 280 -11.89 3.03 7.36
N TYR A 281 -10.56 2.92 7.41
CA TYR A 281 -9.80 2.02 6.54
C TYR A 281 -10.26 0.55 6.70
N ASN A 282 -10.46 0.10 7.91
CA ASN A 282 -10.83 -1.28 8.21
C ASN A 282 -12.31 -1.59 7.94
N THR A 283 -13.22 -0.65 8.24
CA THR A 283 -14.67 -0.95 8.28
C THR A 283 -15.48 -0.30 7.15
N GLU A 284 -14.93 0.72 6.47
CA GLU A 284 -15.70 1.51 5.51
C GLU A 284 -15.06 1.60 4.12
N ARG A 285 -13.73 1.59 4.08
CA ARG A 285 -12.99 1.82 2.84
C ARG A 285 -12.97 0.59 1.94
N PRO A 286 -13.58 0.65 0.73
CA PRO A 286 -13.51 -0.46 -0.21
C PRO A 286 -12.10 -0.69 -0.75
N HIS A 287 -11.66 -1.94 -0.80
CA HIS A 287 -10.35 -2.32 -1.28
C HIS A 287 -10.41 -3.12 -2.58
N GLU A 288 -9.83 -2.57 -3.65
CA GLU A 288 -9.82 -3.24 -4.96
C GLU A 288 -9.12 -4.61 -4.92
N ALA A 289 -8.09 -4.76 -4.07
CA ALA A 289 -7.33 -6.01 -3.94
C ALA A 289 -8.16 -7.18 -3.39
N ILE A 290 -9.25 -6.89 -2.69
CA ILE A 290 -10.14 -7.88 -2.09
C ILE A 290 -11.58 -7.73 -2.63
N GLY A 291 -11.72 -7.42 -3.92
CA GLY A 291 -13.02 -7.34 -4.59
C GLY A 291 -13.90 -6.18 -4.11
N LEU A 292 -13.32 -5.06 -3.70
CA LEU A 292 -14.01 -3.91 -3.11
C LEU A 292 -14.71 -4.22 -1.77
N ALA A 293 -14.39 -5.32 -1.12
CA ALA A 293 -14.79 -5.56 0.27
C ALA A 293 -14.02 -4.64 1.23
N VAL A 294 -14.49 -4.52 2.45
CA VAL A 294 -13.76 -3.85 3.54
C VAL A 294 -12.87 -4.84 4.27
N PRO A 295 -11.69 -4.46 4.76
CA PRO A 295 -10.77 -5.37 5.46
C PRO A 295 -11.40 -6.15 6.61
N ALA A 296 -12.26 -5.51 7.41
CA ALA A 296 -12.93 -6.12 8.54
C ALA A 296 -13.83 -7.30 8.17
N SER A 297 -14.37 -7.32 6.93
CA SER A 297 -15.23 -8.43 6.49
C SER A 297 -14.44 -9.74 6.21
N ARG A 298 -13.12 -9.66 6.11
CA ARG A 298 -12.22 -10.79 5.87
C ARG A 298 -11.31 -11.12 7.05
N TYR A 299 -11.29 -10.26 8.07
CA TYR A 299 -10.43 -10.43 9.24
C TYR A 299 -11.16 -11.18 10.36
N GLN A 300 -10.42 -12.05 11.00
CA GLN A 300 -10.83 -12.73 12.23
C GLN A 300 -9.68 -12.66 13.24
N VAL A 301 -10.02 -12.51 14.52
CA VAL A 301 -9.04 -12.52 15.60
C VAL A 301 -8.33 -13.88 15.64
N SER A 302 -7.03 -13.86 15.92
CA SER A 302 -6.24 -15.09 16.02
C SER A 302 -6.70 -15.92 17.23
N PRO A 303 -6.83 -17.25 17.09
CA PRO A 303 -7.10 -18.14 18.22
C PRO A 303 -5.88 -18.33 19.13
N ARG A 304 -4.71 -17.77 18.76
CA ARG A 304 -3.46 -17.86 19.52
C ARG A 304 -3.37 -16.70 20.50
N ASP A 305 -3.70 -16.96 21.75
CA ASP A 305 -3.71 -15.94 22.80
C ASP A 305 -2.31 -15.46 23.16
N TYR A 306 -2.17 -14.17 23.38
CA TYR A 306 -0.95 -13.58 23.92
C TYR A 306 -0.91 -13.74 25.44
N ARG A 307 0.25 -14.12 25.97
CA ARG A 307 0.54 -14.18 27.40
C ARG A 307 1.76 -13.29 27.70
N ASP A 308 1.69 -12.52 28.78
CA ASP A 308 2.83 -11.66 29.19
C ASP A 308 4.05 -12.48 29.62
N THR A 309 3.84 -13.69 30.07
CA THR A 309 4.90 -14.65 30.45
C THR A 309 5.19 -15.60 29.29
N VAL A 310 6.46 -15.74 28.99
CA VAL A 310 6.92 -16.70 27.98
C VAL A 310 6.65 -18.12 28.48
N VAL A 311 5.94 -18.92 27.67
CA VAL A 311 5.73 -20.35 27.99
C VAL A 311 7.05 -21.10 27.82
N PRO A 312 7.46 -21.93 28.79
CA PRO A 312 8.63 -22.80 28.62
C PRO A 312 8.54 -23.62 27.33
N PHE A 313 9.70 -23.89 26.75
CA PHE A 313 9.79 -24.67 25.51
C PHE A 313 10.76 -25.84 25.73
N ASP A 314 10.25 -27.05 25.55
CA ASP A 314 11.06 -28.28 25.65
C ASP A 314 11.46 -28.72 24.24
N TYR A 315 12.76 -28.91 24.07
CA TYR A 315 13.33 -29.46 22.85
C TYR A 315 13.05 -30.95 22.74
N ALA A 316 13.05 -31.49 21.52
CA ALA A 316 12.78 -32.89 21.29
C ALA A 316 13.87 -33.81 21.91
N PRO A 317 13.50 -35.02 22.34
CA PRO A 317 14.48 -36.01 22.72
C PRO A 317 15.46 -36.28 21.57
N GLY A 318 16.75 -36.15 21.83
CA GLY A 318 17.80 -36.28 20.81
C GLY A 318 18.34 -34.95 20.25
N ASP A 319 17.68 -33.83 20.51
CA ASP A 319 18.23 -32.52 20.21
C ASP A 319 19.51 -32.26 21.07
N LEU A 320 20.56 -31.73 20.44
CA LEU A 320 21.77 -31.34 21.18
C LEU A 320 21.58 -29.93 21.75
N VAL A 321 20.99 -29.86 22.93
CA VAL A 321 20.62 -28.60 23.58
C VAL A 321 21.86 -27.90 24.18
N ARG A 322 22.05 -26.61 23.85
CA ARG A 322 23.22 -25.80 24.30
C ARG A 322 22.78 -24.39 24.67
N ARG A 323 23.43 -23.81 25.67
CA ARG A 323 23.26 -22.40 26.04
C ARG A 323 24.20 -21.51 25.23
N VAL A 324 23.67 -20.45 24.63
CA VAL A 324 24.46 -19.48 23.87
C VAL A 324 25.23 -18.57 24.83
N GLN A 325 26.55 -18.48 24.64
CA GLN A 325 27.44 -17.63 25.43
C GLN A 325 27.29 -16.14 25.02
N LYS A 326 27.79 -15.21 25.87
CA LYS A 326 27.70 -13.75 25.64
C LYS A 326 28.25 -13.30 24.29
N GLY A 327 29.27 -14.02 23.74
CA GLY A 327 29.87 -13.75 22.44
C GLY A 327 29.06 -14.23 21.23
N GLY A 328 27.95 -14.93 21.42
CA GLY A 328 27.21 -15.60 20.34
C GLY A 328 27.92 -16.91 19.92
N HIS A 329 28.34 -17.71 20.86
CA HIS A 329 28.97 -19.01 20.62
C HIS A 329 28.30 -20.11 21.44
N VAL A 330 28.33 -21.32 20.89
CA VAL A 330 27.92 -22.54 21.60
C VAL A 330 29.04 -23.58 21.49
N SER A 331 29.20 -24.39 22.52
CA SER A 331 30.18 -25.52 22.49
C SER A 331 29.47 -26.77 21.97
N LEU A 332 30.07 -27.44 21.00
CA LEU A 332 29.63 -28.73 20.47
C LEU A 332 30.86 -29.58 20.15
N PHE A 333 30.93 -30.79 20.70
CA PHE A 333 32.07 -31.73 20.52
C PHE A 333 33.45 -31.09 20.78
N GLY A 334 33.57 -30.29 21.84
CA GLY A 334 34.80 -29.57 22.18
C GLY A 334 35.14 -28.35 21.30
N ARG A 335 34.31 -28.03 20.30
CA ARG A 335 34.50 -26.90 19.38
C ARG A 335 33.54 -25.76 19.69
N MET A 336 34.00 -24.52 19.47
CA MET A 336 33.19 -23.31 19.64
C MET A 336 32.58 -22.89 18.31
N LEU A 337 31.25 -23.00 18.18
CA LEU A 337 30.50 -22.67 17.00
C LEU A 337 29.85 -21.30 17.15
N LYS A 338 29.92 -20.48 16.11
CA LYS A 338 29.33 -19.15 16.08
C LYS A 338 27.83 -19.23 15.73
N VAL A 339 26.99 -18.57 16.52
CA VAL A 339 25.54 -18.41 16.30
C VAL A 339 25.18 -16.94 16.50
N PRO A 340 24.01 -16.48 16.06
CA PRO A 340 23.66 -15.07 16.19
C PRO A 340 23.69 -14.60 17.64
N LYS A 341 24.44 -13.51 17.92
CA LYS A 341 24.63 -12.94 19.26
C LYS A 341 23.34 -12.51 19.96
N ALA A 342 22.30 -12.20 19.19
CA ALA A 342 20.99 -11.84 19.74
C ALA A 342 20.41 -12.91 20.68
N PHE A 343 20.81 -14.17 20.52
CA PHE A 343 20.39 -15.28 21.39
C PHE A 343 21.30 -15.53 22.60
N ALA A 344 22.23 -14.62 22.91
CA ALA A 344 23.11 -14.77 24.08
C ALA A 344 22.28 -14.98 25.36
N GLY A 345 22.68 -16.02 26.14
CA GLY A 345 21.95 -16.45 27.35
C GLY A 345 20.75 -17.35 27.12
N LYS A 346 20.28 -17.50 25.88
CA LYS A 346 19.18 -18.40 25.50
C LYS A 346 19.68 -19.82 25.27
N THR A 347 18.79 -20.78 25.40
CA THR A 347 19.03 -22.20 25.11
C THR A 347 18.56 -22.51 23.70
N ILE A 348 19.37 -23.14 22.88
CA ILE A 348 19.09 -23.52 21.49
C ILE A 348 19.32 -25.02 21.29
N ALA A 349 18.68 -25.59 20.27
CA ALA A 349 18.97 -26.96 19.81
C ALA A 349 19.86 -26.94 18.57
N LEU A 350 20.79 -27.87 18.50
CA LEU A 350 21.60 -28.17 17.34
C LEU A 350 21.16 -29.53 16.80
N ARG A 351 20.76 -29.58 15.53
CA ARG A 351 20.30 -30.78 14.84
C ARG A 351 21.23 -31.08 13.68
N PRO A 352 21.66 -32.33 13.52
CA PRO A 352 22.46 -32.71 12.35
C PRO A 352 21.64 -32.48 11.08
N SER A 353 22.26 -31.87 10.06
CA SER A 353 21.61 -31.71 8.74
C SER A 353 21.83 -32.99 7.90
N GLN A 354 21.27 -33.02 6.70
CA GLN A 354 21.49 -34.09 5.74
C GLN A 354 22.94 -34.13 5.24
N GLN A 355 23.72 -33.04 5.36
CA GLN A 355 25.11 -32.96 4.97
C GLN A 355 25.98 -33.24 6.20
N ASP A 356 26.90 -34.19 6.09
CA ASP A 356 27.83 -34.52 7.15
C ASP A 356 28.64 -33.31 7.63
N GLY A 357 28.74 -33.13 8.94
CA GLY A 357 29.43 -32.03 9.58
C GLY A 357 28.66 -30.70 9.65
N LEU A 358 27.49 -30.60 9.02
CA LEU A 358 26.60 -29.44 9.15
C LEU A 358 25.56 -29.68 10.23
N PHE A 359 25.34 -28.66 11.05
CA PHE A 359 24.27 -28.62 12.06
C PHE A 359 23.37 -27.40 11.83
N GLU A 360 22.08 -27.59 11.97
CA GLU A 360 21.10 -26.52 12.00
C GLU A 360 20.83 -26.11 13.46
N ALA A 361 20.97 -24.82 13.74
CA ALA A 361 20.71 -24.27 15.06
C ALA A 361 19.25 -23.75 15.10
N PHE A 362 18.48 -24.19 16.09
CA PHE A 362 17.10 -23.80 16.30
C PHE A 362 16.92 -23.10 17.64
N PHE A 363 16.21 -21.98 17.61
CA PHE A 363 15.65 -21.39 18.83
C PHE A 363 14.14 -21.63 18.83
N ARG A 364 13.68 -22.45 19.75
CA ARG A 364 12.32 -23.00 19.74
C ARG A 364 12.07 -23.73 18.40
N THR A 365 11.12 -23.28 17.61
CA THR A 365 10.79 -23.86 16.30
C THR A 365 11.49 -23.18 15.13
N GLN A 366 12.13 -22.02 15.35
CA GLN A 366 12.74 -21.26 14.27
C GLN A 366 14.22 -21.63 14.09
N ARG A 367 14.61 -21.99 12.85
CA ARG A 367 16.00 -22.11 12.47
C ARG A 367 16.67 -20.73 12.50
N ILE A 368 17.79 -20.61 13.20
CA ILE A 368 18.50 -19.35 13.42
C ILE A 368 19.89 -19.29 12.78
N ALA A 369 20.47 -20.44 12.48
CA ALA A 369 21.76 -20.56 11.79
C ALA A 369 21.97 -21.97 11.26
N THR A 370 22.89 -22.11 10.29
CA THR A 370 23.54 -23.36 9.94
C THR A 370 25.03 -23.23 10.31
N VAL A 371 25.59 -24.20 10.99
CA VAL A 371 26.97 -24.20 11.47
C VAL A 371 27.70 -25.43 10.96
N ASP A 372 28.93 -25.25 10.44
CA ASP A 372 29.79 -26.33 9.96
C ASP A 372 30.87 -26.61 11.00
N ILE A 373 30.89 -27.82 11.57
CA ILE A 373 31.90 -28.23 12.54
C ILE A 373 33.28 -28.49 11.91
N ARG A 374 33.36 -28.63 10.59
CA ARG A 374 34.60 -28.85 9.82
C ARG A 374 35.28 -27.55 9.39
N ALA A 375 34.48 -26.45 9.24
CA ALA A 375 35.00 -25.17 8.76
C ALA A 375 35.91 -24.44 9.75
N LEU A 376 36.05 -24.94 10.96
CA LEU A 376 36.86 -24.33 12.03
C LEU A 376 38.38 -24.46 11.85
N ASP A 377 38.83 -25.24 10.86
CA ASP A 377 40.24 -25.26 10.46
C ASP A 377 40.61 -24.18 9.41
N ARG A 378 39.63 -23.40 8.94
CA ARG A 378 39.82 -22.32 7.96
C ARG A 378 39.06 -21.07 8.44
N SER A 379 39.80 -20.04 8.88
CA SER A 379 39.40 -18.64 9.19
C SER A 379 37.92 -18.25 9.44
N PRO A 380 37.59 -17.21 10.26
CA PRO A 380 36.28 -16.99 10.87
C PRO A 380 35.18 -16.43 9.95
N GLU A 381 35.22 -16.61 8.63
CA GLU A 381 34.32 -15.93 7.68
C GLU A 381 33.14 -16.75 7.15
N SER A 382 32.92 -17.99 7.53
CA SER A 382 31.83 -18.81 6.96
C SER A 382 30.64 -19.03 7.90
N VAL A 383 29.96 -17.97 8.29
CA VAL A 383 28.57 -18.07 8.78
C VAL A 383 27.65 -17.77 7.60
N HIS A 384 27.18 -18.82 6.92
CA HIS A 384 26.07 -18.63 5.98
C HIS A 384 24.79 -18.34 6.76
N ASP A 385 24.34 -17.09 6.67
CA ASP A 385 23.08 -16.64 7.20
C ASP A 385 21.96 -17.22 6.33
N VAL A 386 21.21 -18.15 6.88
CA VAL A 386 20.06 -18.73 6.18
C VAL A 386 18.80 -18.04 6.67
N SER A 387 18.48 -16.91 6.04
CA SER A 387 17.10 -16.44 6.05
C SER A 387 16.27 -17.48 5.31
N GLU A 388 15.41 -18.21 6.01
CA GLU A 388 14.44 -19.08 5.36
C GLU A 388 13.61 -18.30 4.38
N HIS A 389 13.79 -18.60 3.10
CA HIS A 389 12.79 -18.31 2.13
C HIS A 389 11.59 -19.21 2.43
N PRO A 390 10.38 -18.70 2.58
CA PRO A 390 9.21 -19.56 2.59
C PRO A 390 9.27 -20.41 1.32
N SER A 391 9.46 -21.72 1.53
CA SER A 391 9.48 -22.75 0.49
C SER A 391 8.27 -22.54 -0.42
N THR A 392 8.56 -22.46 -1.70
CA THR A 392 7.65 -22.65 -2.84
C THR A 392 6.17 -22.42 -2.55
N MET A 393 5.74 -21.20 -2.76
CA MET A 393 4.33 -20.91 -2.92
C MET A 393 3.93 -21.23 -4.35
N SER A 394 3.00 -22.16 -4.52
CA SER A 394 2.31 -22.36 -5.77
C SER A 394 1.61 -21.06 -6.20
N PRO A 395 1.69 -20.66 -7.46
CA PRO A 395 0.90 -19.53 -7.97
C PRO A 395 -0.58 -19.93 -7.97
N VAL A 396 -1.42 -19.06 -7.46
CA VAL A 396 -2.87 -19.09 -7.65
C VAL A 396 -3.25 -18.03 -8.67
#